data_63dc94c3e7aacb6ee14f531282e53c54
#
_entry.id   63dc94c3e7aacb6ee14f531282e53c54
#
_cell.length_a   1.000
_cell.length_b   1.000
_cell.length_c   1.000
_cell.angle_alpha   90.00
_cell.angle_beta   90.00
_cell.angle_gamma   90.00
#
_symmetry.space_group_name_H-M   'P 1'
#
loop_
_entity.id
_entity.type
_entity.pdbx_description
1 polymer ?
#
loop_
_entity_poly.entity_id
_entity_poly.type
_entity_poly.pdbx_seq_one_letter_code
_entity_poly.pdbx_strand_id
1 'polypeptide(L)'
;PYLEAFNASVTAEDVSDPLTWISADRIRVYPEDRFSFKNLTLHYGGVPFFYFPYLSHSLNPEVGYLPMPGVRSIWGPYLLNEYGFLLGNRRVENHMPSADYLGTLHLDYRTRRGFAYGLDIRDVPLEERCPDMTGLSVYMTRDRGAKISAGDDEYREHLDPDRWRLALQQMWSLRENALTEWRLKANVNMLSDEYMLRDFYPEIYQRNSSPDNTVLLSRTDDTHDFSLLHRFVPNNFYIADQRTELSYERVKSPIFRSPVMYESRTSFAFLKQYVPSFMRTDLRDLVDRLDPGSPAYDYWARMLMTDGYSRFHTFHEFSASHKIMGFLNLTPKLGGGYTGYYDTGDN
;
A
#
# COMPACT_ATOMS: atom_id res chain seq x y z
N PRO A 1 20.01 30.61 -14.22
CA PRO A 1 21.43 30.48 -14.46
C PRO A 1 21.83 29.00 -14.45
N TYR A 2 22.81 28.61 -15.25
CA TYR A 2 23.38 27.28 -15.25
C TYR A 2 24.93 27.41 -15.30
N LEU A 3 25.60 26.37 -14.80
CA LEU A 3 27.03 26.21 -14.95
C LEU A 3 27.30 25.33 -16.18
N GLU A 4 28.33 25.61 -16.94
CA GLU A 4 28.69 24.83 -18.12
C GLU A 4 30.19 24.52 -18.11
N ALA A 5 30.50 23.24 -18.35
CA ALA A 5 31.88 22.79 -18.53
C ALA A 5 32.00 22.07 -19.88
N PHE A 6 33.14 22.23 -20.55
CA PHE A 6 33.45 21.62 -21.83
C PHE A 6 34.59 20.63 -21.68
N ASN A 7 34.53 19.49 -22.40
CA ASN A 7 35.55 18.44 -22.39
C ASN A 7 35.96 18.06 -20.94
N ALA A 8 34.95 17.84 -20.10
CA ALA A 8 35.14 17.64 -18.68
C ALA A 8 34.93 16.18 -18.28
N SER A 9 35.58 15.78 -17.19
CA SER A 9 35.41 14.48 -16.56
C SER A 9 34.92 14.66 -15.13
N VAL A 10 34.07 13.76 -14.68
CA VAL A 10 33.51 13.75 -13.34
C VAL A 10 33.59 12.33 -12.77
N THR A 11 34.02 12.25 -11.52
CA THR A 11 34.02 11.00 -10.73
C THR A 11 33.42 11.24 -9.35
N ALA A 12 32.84 10.22 -8.75
CA ALA A 12 32.41 10.20 -7.36
C ALA A 12 33.50 9.68 -6.41
N GLU A 13 34.62 9.22 -6.95
CA GLU A 13 35.74 8.70 -6.18
C GLU A 13 36.70 9.83 -5.79
N ASP A 14 36.99 9.95 -4.50
CA ASP A 14 37.95 10.98 -3.98
C ASP A 14 39.41 10.44 -4.02
N VAL A 15 39.86 10.12 -5.25
CA VAL A 15 41.20 9.59 -5.51
C VAL A 15 41.78 10.24 -6.77
N SER A 16 43.09 10.27 -6.87
CA SER A 16 43.80 10.87 -8.02
C SER A 16 43.68 10.06 -9.32
N ASP A 17 43.43 8.74 -9.19
CA ASP A 17 43.24 7.82 -10.33
C ASP A 17 41.98 7.00 -10.09
N PRO A 18 40.81 7.54 -10.45
CA PRO A 18 39.53 6.90 -10.18
C PRO A 18 39.32 5.66 -11.09
N LEU A 19 38.77 4.61 -10.52
CA LEU A 19 38.42 3.40 -11.26
C LEU A 19 37.21 3.63 -12.18
N THR A 20 36.26 4.47 -11.72
CA THR A 20 35.05 4.83 -12.45
C THR A 20 34.96 6.35 -12.66
N TRP A 21 34.74 6.74 -13.89
CA TRP A 21 34.56 8.13 -14.23
C TRP A 21 33.75 8.34 -15.50
N ILE A 22 33.17 9.53 -15.61
CA ILE A 22 32.37 9.99 -16.74
C ILE A 22 33.14 11.06 -17.49
N SER A 23 33.27 10.95 -18.80
CA SER A 23 33.71 12.06 -19.67
C SER A 23 32.54 12.54 -20.51
N ALA A 24 32.51 13.84 -20.80
CA ALA A 24 31.53 14.43 -21.71
C ALA A 24 32.09 15.66 -22.42
N ASP A 25 31.68 15.87 -23.69
CA ASP A 25 32.04 17.07 -24.44
C ASP A 25 31.45 18.32 -23.78
N ARG A 26 30.28 18.18 -23.17
CA ARG A 26 29.63 19.28 -22.49
C ARG A 26 28.81 18.78 -21.29
N ILE A 27 29.04 19.41 -20.14
CA ILE A 27 28.27 19.20 -18.92
C ILE A 27 27.58 20.51 -18.57
N ARG A 28 26.28 20.50 -18.38
CA ARG A 28 25.49 21.60 -17.83
C ARG A 28 24.90 21.24 -16.50
N VAL A 29 25.09 22.08 -15.52
CA VAL A 29 24.50 21.96 -14.18
C VAL A 29 23.46 23.05 -14.03
N TYR A 30 22.21 22.67 -13.89
CA TYR A 30 21.11 23.56 -13.54
C TYR A 30 20.89 23.42 -12.04
N PRO A 31 21.30 24.45 -11.24
CA PRO A 31 21.15 24.36 -9.78
C PRO A 31 19.73 24.02 -9.37
N GLU A 32 19.61 23.10 -8.43
CA GLU A 32 18.31 22.66 -7.86
C GLU A 32 17.35 22.04 -8.88
N ASP A 33 17.82 21.65 -10.07
CA ASP A 33 16.98 21.04 -11.11
C ASP A 33 17.60 19.75 -11.67
N ARG A 34 18.70 19.88 -12.48
CA ARG A 34 19.24 18.72 -13.21
C ARG A 34 20.67 18.92 -13.69
N PHE A 35 21.29 17.80 -14.07
CA PHE A 35 22.48 17.77 -14.91
C PHE A 35 22.11 17.41 -16.35
N SER A 36 22.84 17.92 -17.34
CA SER A 36 22.77 17.42 -18.70
C SER A 36 24.15 17.23 -19.28
N PHE A 37 24.30 16.14 -20.00
CA PHE A 37 25.58 15.74 -20.62
C PHE A 37 25.36 15.57 -22.13
N LYS A 38 26.34 16.02 -22.90
CA LYS A 38 26.40 15.77 -24.34
C LYS A 38 27.62 14.90 -24.63
N ASN A 39 27.43 13.83 -25.43
CA ASN A 39 28.47 12.84 -25.76
C ASN A 39 29.14 12.28 -24.50
N LEU A 40 28.29 11.74 -23.59
CA LEU A 40 28.77 11.17 -22.34
C LEU A 40 29.32 9.77 -22.59
N THR A 41 30.49 9.49 -22.04
CA THR A 41 31.11 8.17 -22.03
C THR A 41 31.41 7.76 -20.60
N LEU A 42 30.98 6.53 -20.24
CA LEU A 42 31.33 5.91 -18.97
C LEU A 42 32.60 5.09 -19.13
N HIS A 43 33.51 5.23 -18.16
CA HIS A 43 34.79 4.53 -18.13
C HIS A 43 34.92 3.67 -16.87
N TYR A 44 35.54 2.51 -17.04
CA TYR A 44 35.93 1.62 -15.94
C TYR A 44 37.36 1.15 -16.17
N GLY A 45 38.27 1.41 -15.22
CA GLY A 45 39.69 1.06 -15.36
C GLY A 45 40.34 1.64 -16.62
N GLY A 46 39.95 2.83 -17.06
CA GLY A 46 40.43 3.47 -18.28
C GLY A 46 39.79 2.99 -19.59
N VAL A 47 38.91 1.96 -19.53
CA VAL A 47 38.23 1.44 -20.72
C VAL A 47 36.85 2.06 -20.84
N PRO A 48 36.50 2.68 -22.00
CA PRO A 48 35.13 3.15 -22.23
C PRO A 48 34.22 1.96 -22.46
N PHE A 49 33.15 1.85 -21.69
CA PHE A 49 32.22 0.71 -21.77
C PHE A 49 30.80 1.09 -22.14
N PHE A 50 30.43 2.37 -22.02
CA PHE A 50 29.09 2.84 -22.39
C PHE A 50 29.13 4.26 -22.93
N TYR A 51 28.29 4.59 -23.92
CA TYR A 51 28.20 5.89 -24.55
C TYR A 51 26.75 6.34 -24.70
N PHE A 52 26.49 7.62 -24.34
CA PHE A 52 25.22 8.30 -24.55
C PHE A 52 25.44 9.59 -25.34
N PRO A 53 24.78 9.79 -26.49
CA PRO A 53 24.88 11.03 -27.24
C PRO A 53 24.30 12.23 -26.47
N TYR A 54 23.29 12.01 -25.66
CA TYR A 54 22.70 12.99 -24.77
C TYR A 54 22.07 12.30 -23.55
N LEU A 55 22.38 12.77 -22.37
CA LEU A 55 21.77 12.33 -21.10
C LEU A 55 21.39 13.57 -20.30
N SER A 56 20.16 13.62 -19.78
CA SER A 56 19.73 14.59 -18.79
C SER A 56 19.19 13.86 -17.58
N HIS A 57 19.70 14.18 -16.41
CA HIS A 57 19.32 13.54 -15.16
C HIS A 57 18.96 14.61 -14.13
N SER A 58 17.81 14.43 -13.47
CA SER A 58 17.34 15.31 -12.39
C SER A 58 18.21 15.16 -11.14
N LEU A 59 18.30 16.21 -10.33
CA LEU A 59 18.87 16.13 -8.99
C LEU A 59 18.00 15.29 -8.04
N ASN A 60 16.70 15.21 -8.31
CA ASN A 60 15.85 14.22 -7.64
C ASN A 60 16.14 12.83 -8.24
N PRO A 61 16.66 11.87 -7.46
CA PRO A 61 17.05 10.55 -7.95
C PRO A 61 15.90 9.73 -8.52
N GLU A 62 14.66 10.07 -8.18
CA GLU A 62 13.46 9.39 -8.65
C GLU A 62 12.89 9.98 -9.95
N VAL A 63 13.52 11.07 -10.46
CA VAL A 63 13.05 11.78 -11.66
C VAL A 63 14.00 11.55 -12.83
N GLY A 64 13.45 11.19 -13.98
CA GLY A 64 14.17 10.86 -15.18
C GLY A 64 14.22 9.37 -15.46
N TYR A 65 15.10 8.96 -16.33
CA TYR A 65 15.24 7.56 -16.75
C TYR A 65 16.17 6.79 -15.81
N LEU A 66 15.66 5.71 -15.25
CA LEU A 66 16.29 4.85 -14.26
C LEU A 66 16.29 3.40 -14.75
N PRO A 67 17.33 2.94 -15.47
CA PRO A 67 17.46 1.55 -15.86
C PRO A 67 18.04 0.70 -14.72
N MET A 68 17.40 -0.41 -14.40
CA MET A 68 17.83 -1.36 -13.37
C MET A 68 18.05 -2.76 -13.99
N PRO A 69 19.26 -3.05 -14.48
CA PRO A 69 19.59 -4.39 -14.94
C PRO A 69 19.82 -5.35 -13.77
N GLY A 70 19.51 -6.62 -13.98
CA GLY A 70 19.77 -7.64 -12.96
C GLY A 70 19.48 -9.06 -13.44
N VAL A 71 19.64 -10.01 -12.52
CA VAL A 71 19.36 -11.43 -12.75
C VAL A 71 18.64 -11.99 -11.52
N ARG A 72 17.50 -12.66 -11.74
CA ARG A 72 16.78 -13.44 -10.72
C ARG A 72 16.35 -14.78 -11.30
N SER A 73 16.32 -15.83 -10.48
CA SER A 73 15.97 -17.17 -10.93
C SER A 73 14.60 -17.24 -11.61
N ILE A 74 13.59 -16.57 -11.05
CA ILE A 74 12.21 -16.55 -11.57
C ILE A 74 12.03 -15.65 -12.79
N TRP A 75 12.90 -14.66 -12.99
CA TRP A 75 12.81 -13.68 -14.08
C TRP A 75 13.81 -13.94 -15.21
N GLY A 76 14.91 -14.65 -14.91
CA GLY A 76 16.10 -14.68 -15.75
C GLY A 76 16.85 -13.34 -15.69
N PRO A 77 17.74 -13.06 -16.64
CA PRO A 77 18.22 -11.70 -16.88
C PRO A 77 17.05 -10.76 -17.15
N TYR A 78 17.12 -9.56 -16.57
CA TYR A 78 16.07 -8.57 -16.71
C TYR A 78 16.62 -7.16 -16.81
N LEU A 79 15.82 -6.28 -17.38
CA LEU A 79 16.00 -4.83 -17.35
C LEU A 79 14.68 -4.19 -16.95
N LEU A 80 14.63 -3.63 -15.75
CA LEU A 80 13.52 -2.80 -15.34
C LEU A 80 13.83 -1.37 -15.76
N ASN A 81 12.88 -0.72 -16.43
CA ASN A 81 13.04 0.67 -16.90
C ASN A 81 11.95 1.50 -16.25
N GLU A 82 12.38 2.49 -15.52
CA GLU A 82 11.53 3.46 -14.89
C GLU A 82 11.78 4.84 -15.46
N TYR A 83 10.72 5.62 -15.64
CA TYR A 83 10.80 7.02 -16.00
C TYR A 83 9.98 7.84 -15.04
N GLY A 84 10.68 8.50 -14.10
CA GLY A 84 10.07 9.37 -13.10
C GLY A 84 9.82 10.79 -13.63
N PHE A 85 8.67 11.36 -13.28
CA PHE A 85 8.29 12.73 -13.65
C PHE A 85 7.42 13.38 -12.58
N LEU A 86 7.56 14.71 -12.45
CA LEU A 86 6.87 15.49 -11.44
C LEU A 86 5.54 16.04 -11.99
N LEU A 87 4.46 15.96 -11.19
CA LEU A 87 3.12 16.44 -11.50
C LEU A 87 2.61 17.39 -10.40
N GLY A 88 1.83 18.39 -10.79
CA GLY A 88 1.26 19.39 -9.87
C GLY A 88 2.19 20.57 -9.62
N ASN A 89 2.07 21.17 -8.45
CA ASN A 89 2.85 22.37 -8.09
C ASN A 89 4.31 22.00 -7.82
N ARG A 90 5.20 22.51 -8.65
CA ARG A 90 6.63 22.28 -8.50
C ARG A 90 7.21 23.15 -7.40
N ARG A 91 8.07 22.59 -6.59
CA ARG A 91 8.81 23.23 -5.51
C ARG A 91 10.23 22.66 -5.44
N VAL A 92 11.06 23.28 -4.63
CA VAL A 92 12.40 22.77 -4.30
C VAL A 92 12.41 22.43 -2.82
N GLU A 93 12.72 21.18 -2.50
CA GLU A 93 12.89 20.68 -1.15
C GLU A 93 14.27 20.05 -1.01
N ASN A 94 14.99 20.44 0.04
CA ASN A 94 16.36 19.93 0.28
C ASN A 94 17.29 20.06 -0.95
N HIS A 95 17.19 21.17 -1.67
CA HIS A 95 17.93 21.45 -2.92
C HIS A 95 17.62 20.48 -4.08
N MET A 96 16.50 19.80 -4.05
CA MET A 96 16.03 18.88 -5.10
C MET A 96 14.66 19.31 -5.63
N PRO A 97 14.42 19.14 -6.95
CA PRO A 97 13.10 19.40 -7.50
C PRO A 97 12.08 18.40 -6.95
N SER A 98 10.95 18.90 -6.49
CA SER A 98 9.82 18.14 -5.97
C SER A 98 8.50 18.67 -6.53
N ALA A 99 7.42 17.97 -6.31
CA ALA A 99 6.06 18.39 -6.66
C ALA A 99 5.02 17.69 -5.77
N ASP A 100 3.74 18.02 -5.98
CA ASP A 100 2.66 17.39 -5.23
C ASP A 100 2.58 15.88 -5.51
N TYR A 101 2.85 15.47 -6.75
CA TYR A 101 2.83 14.07 -7.14
C TYR A 101 4.11 13.70 -7.90
N LEU A 102 4.55 12.47 -7.69
CA LEU A 102 5.57 11.81 -8.48
C LEU A 102 4.93 10.70 -9.30
N GLY A 103 4.99 10.83 -10.62
CA GLY A 103 4.60 9.79 -11.56
C GLY A 103 5.80 8.95 -11.96
N THR A 104 5.64 7.62 -12.07
CA THR A 104 6.66 6.70 -12.57
C THR A 104 6.05 5.80 -13.64
N LEU A 105 6.58 5.86 -14.84
CA LEU A 105 6.25 4.92 -15.91
C LEU A 105 7.20 3.73 -15.87
N HIS A 106 6.67 2.54 -15.99
CA HIS A 106 7.42 1.29 -16.04
C HIS A 106 7.33 0.68 -17.44
N LEU A 107 8.46 0.25 -17.97
CA LEU A 107 8.57 -0.54 -19.20
C LEU A 107 9.63 -1.62 -19.00
N ASP A 108 9.24 -2.71 -18.39
CA ASP A 108 10.14 -3.75 -17.93
C ASP A 108 10.25 -4.89 -18.95
N TYR A 109 11.43 -5.49 -18.99
CA TYR A 109 11.64 -6.72 -19.72
C TYR A 109 12.33 -7.77 -18.85
N ARG A 110 11.74 -8.96 -18.80
CA ARG A 110 12.26 -10.12 -18.09
C ARG A 110 12.35 -11.29 -19.07
N THR A 111 13.52 -11.86 -19.25
CA THR A 111 13.73 -12.88 -20.30
C THR A 111 12.82 -14.10 -20.18
N ARG A 112 12.48 -14.49 -18.94
CA ARG A 112 11.57 -15.62 -18.66
C ARG A 112 10.10 -15.23 -18.60
N ARG A 113 9.77 -13.95 -18.37
CA ARG A 113 8.41 -13.49 -18.17
C ARG A 113 7.87 -12.65 -19.34
N GLY A 114 8.74 -11.93 -20.06
CA GLY A 114 8.34 -11.05 -21.16
C GLY A 114 8.32 -9.58 -20.77
N PHE A 115 7.52 -8.80 -21.52
CA PHE A 115 7.35 -7.38 -21.30
C PHE A 115 6.26 -7.08 -20.26
N ALA A 116 6.48 -6.04 -19.50
CA ALA A 116 5.49 -5.49 -18.60
C ALA A 116 5.52 -3.96 -18.68
N TYR A 117 4.39 -3.34 -18.41
CA TYR A 117 4.23 -1.89 -18.39
C TYR A 117 3.37 -1.46 -17.20
N GLY A 118 3.63 -0.29 -16.69
CA GLY A 118 2.94 0.20 -15.52
C GLY A 118 3.02 1.70 -15.34
N LEU A 119 2.23 2.18 -14.41
CA LEU A 119 2.19 3.58 -13.97
C LEU A 119 1.97 3.61 -12.48
N ASP A 120 2.88 4.30 -11.78
CA ASP A 120 2.70 4.66 -10.38
C ASP A 120 2.48 6.18 -10.28
N ILE A 121 1.58 6.60 -9.41
CA ILE A 121 1.37 8.01 -9.05
C ILE A 121 1.35 8.10 -7.53
N ARG A 122 2.41 8.68 -6.95
CA ARG A 122 2.55 8.86 -5.51
C ARG A 122 2.22 10.29 -5.11
N ASP A 123 1.48 10.45 -4.03
CA ASP A 123 1.23 11.74 -3.38
C ASP A 123 2.38 12.00 -2.40
N VAL A 124 3.36 12.80 -2.82
CA VAL A 124 4.61 13.02 -2.07
C VAL A 124 4.36 13.57 -0.67
N PRO A 125 3.56 14.63 -0.46
CA PRO A 125 3.25 15.13 0.88
C PRO A 125 2.48 14.16 1.76
N LEU A 126 1.69 13.27 1.17
CA LEU A 126 0.96 12.26 1.93
C LEU A 126 1.87 11.11 2.35
N GLU A 127 2.73 10.63 1.45
CA GLU A 127 3.69 9.55 1.71
C GLU A 127 4.67 9.92 2.84
N GLU A 128 5.15 11.17 2.89
CA GLU A 128 6.01 11.66 3.97
C GLU A 128 5.33 11.58 5.35
N ARG A 129 4.01 11.81 5.41
CA ARG A 129 3.21 11.77 6.65
C ARG A 129 2.69 10.38 6.97
N CYS A 130 2.40 9.59 5.96
CA CYS A 130 1.79 8.27 6.03
C CYS A 130 2.48 7.33 5.03
N PRO A 131 3.62 6.70 5.40
CA PRO A 131 4.42 5.87 4.47
C PRO A 131 3.66 4.69 3.85
N ASP A 132 2.57 4.26 4.48
CA ASP A 132 1.70 3.20 3.94
C ASP A 132 0.78 3.67 2.82
N MET A 133 0.71 4.99 2.56
CA MET A 133 -0.11 5.59 1.52
C MET A 133 0.72 5.81 0.25
N THR A 134 0.92 4.74 -0.50
CA THR A 134 1.80 4.71 -1.68
C THR A 134 1.17 5.22 -2.97
N GLY A 135 -0.07 5.73 -2.91
CA GLY A 135 -0.78 6.28 -4.06
C GLY A 135 -1.42 5.22 -4.97
N LEU A 136 -1.45 5.50 -6.25
CA LEU A 136 -1.98 4.62 -7.29
C LEU A 136 -0.83 3.85 -7.95
N SER A 137 -0.99 2.55 -8.12
CA SER A 137 -0.10 1.69 -8.89
C SER A 137 -0.91 0.80 -9.82
N VAL A 138 -0.61 0.85 -11.11
CA VAL A 138 -1.20 -0.03 -12.13
C VAL A 138 -0.05 -0.71 -12.86
N TYR A 139 -0.12 -2.02 -12.97
CA TYR A 139 0.91 -2.80 -13.64
C TYR A 139 0.30 -3.95 -14.43
N MET A 140 0.73 -4.14 -15.65
CA MET A 140 0.21 -5.14 -16.58
C MET A 140 1.36 -5.86 -17.28
N THR A 141 1.20 -7.13 -17.50
CA THR A 141 2.19 -7.96 -18.20
C THR A 141 1.52 -9.08 -18.96
N ARG A 142 2.09 -9.42 -20.10
CA ARG A 142 1.81 -10.68 -20.77
C ARG A 142 2.91 -11.67 -20.42
N ASP A 143 2.67 -12.45 -19.36
CA ASP A 143 3.64 -13.32 -18.72
C ASP A 143 3.82 -14.65 -19.52
N ARG A 144 4.94 -14.80 -20.20
CA ARG A 144 5.29 -16.05 -20.91
C ARG A 144 5.61 -17.20 -19.97
N GLY A 145 5.96 -16.89 -18.74
CA GLY A 145 6.29 -17.85 -17.70
C GLY A 145 5.19 -18.07 -16.67
N ALA A 146 3.94 -17.64 -16.92
CA ALA A 146 2.85 -17.74 -15.96
C ALA A 146 2.66 -19.16 -15.42
N LYS A 147 2.75 -20.16 -16.29
CA LYS A 147 2.59 -21.58 -15.97
C LYS A 147 3.85 -22.25 -15.42
N ILE A 148 4.99 -21.54 -15.39
CA ILE A 148 6.24 -22.10 -14.87
C ILE A 148 6.24 -21.98 -13.37
N SER A 149 6.19 -23.12 -12.68
CA SER A 149 6.29 -23.19 -11.22
C SER A 149 7.70 -22.82 -10.73
N ALA A 150 7.77 -22.18 -9.57
CA ALA A 150 9.02 -21.97 -8.85
C ALA A 150 9.40 -23.18 -7.95
N GLY A 151 8.53 -24.19 -7.86
CA GLY A 151 8.68 -25.43 -7.11
C GLY A 151 7.83 -26.53 -7.72
N ASP A 152 8.15 -27.78 -7.42
CA ASP A 152 7.62 -28.97 -8.14
C ASP A 152 6.12 -29.24 -7.90
N ASP A 153 5.49 -28.65 -6.88
CA ASP A 153 4.14 -29.00 -6.43
C ASP A 153 3.06 -27.92 -6.73
N GLU A 154 3.39 -26.90 -7.53
CA GLU A 154 2.43 -25.81 -7.78
C GLU A 154 1.67 -26.00 -9.09
N TYR A 155 0.36 -26.16 -8.94
CA TYR A 155 -0.56 -26.22 -10.07
C TYR A 155 -0.85 -24.81 -10.61
N ARG A 156 -0.20 -24.44 -11.72
CA ARG A 156 -0.31 -23.13 -12.36
C ARG A 156 -0.93 -23.15 -13.76
N GLU A 157 -1.45 -24.29 -14.20
CA GLU A 157 -2.01 -24.42 -15.54
C GLU A 157 -3.22 -23.55 -15.80
N HIS A 158 -3.95 -23.18 -14.73
CA HIS A 158 -5.12 -22.30 -14.79
C HIS A 158 -4.78 -20.82 -14.98
N LEU A 159 -3.51 -20.41 -14.82
CA LEU A 159 -3.14 -19.01 -14.90
C LEU A 159 -3.26 -18.47 -16.33
N ASP A 160 -3.88 -17.29 -16.44
CA ASP A 160 -3.88 -16.51 -17.67
C ASP A 160 -2.49 -15.85 -17.86
N PRO A 161 -1.94 -15.84 -19.09
CA PRO A 161 -0.73 -15.07 -19.37
C PRO A 161 -0.92 -13.54 -19.22
N ASP A 162 -2.12 -13.03 -19.38
CA ASP A 162 -2.41 -11.59 -19.23
C ASP A 162 -2.68 -11.27 -17.75
N ARG A 163 -1.62 -10.85 -17.06
CA ARG A 163 -1.60 -10.64 -15.61
C ARG A 163 -1.51 -9.16 -15.27
N TRP A 164 -2.18 -8.78 -14.20
CA TRP A 164 -2.24 -7.38 -13.80
C TRP A 164 -2.36 -7.18 -12.29
N ARG A 165 -1.95 -6.01 -11.85
CA ARG A 165 -2.12 -5.49 -10.48
C ARG A 165 -2.65 -4.06 -10.54
N LEU A 166 -3.63 -3.76 -9.70
CA LEU A 166 -4.08 -2.41 -9.39
C LEU A 166 -4.04 -2.23 -7.88
N ALA A 167 -3.30 -1.23 -7.43
CA ALA A 167 -3.28 -0.84 -6.04
C ALA A 167 -3.60 0.65 -5.90
N LEU A 168 -4.45 0.99 -4.94
CA LEU A 168 -4.77 2.36 -4.58
C LEU A 168 -4.68 2.49 -3.06
N GLN A 169 -3.68 3.22 -2.58
CA GLN A 169 -3.45 3.48 -1.17
C GLN A 169 -3.38 4.99 -0.99
N GLN A 170 -4.54 5.58 -0.74
CA GLN A 170 -4.71 7.02 -0.73
C GLN A 170 -5.59 7.48 0.43
N MET A 171 -5.31 8.67 0.95
CA MET A 171 -6.12 9.34 1.95
C MET A 171 -6.43 10.77 1.48
N TRP A 172 -7.71 11.09 1.46
CA TRP A 172 -8.19 12.44 1.22
C TRP A 172 -8.75 13.01 2.50
N SER A 173 -8.40 14.23 2.82
CA SER A 173 -8.94 14.95 3.96
C SER A 173 -9.58 16.24 3.52
N LEU A 174 -10.76 16.51 4.05
CA LEU A 174 -11.50 17.75 3.87
C LEU A 174 -11.80 18.35 5.24
N ARG A 175 -11.18 19.47 5.52
CA ARG A 175 -11.44 20.20 6.75
C ARG A 175 -12.69 21.07 6.55
N GLU A 176 -13.74 20.77 7.29
CA GLU A 176 -15.00 21.52 7.27
C GLU A 176 -14.84 22.85 8.06
N ASN A 177 -14.18 22.79 9.23
CA ASN A 177 -13.82 23.92 10.06
C ASN A 177 -12.57 23.61 10.89
N ALA A 178 -12.19 24.49 11.83
CA ALA A 178 -10.97 24.31 12.63
C ALA A 178 -10.97 23.01 13.47
N LEU A 179 -12.14 22.47 13.80
CA LEU A 179 -12.34 21.35 14.73
C LEU A 179 -12.90 20.09 14.05
N THR A 180 -13.41 20.22 12.82
CA THR A 180 -14.08 19.11 12.12
C THR A 180 -13.36 18.76 10.85
N GLU A 181 -12.98 17.49 10.74
CA GLU A 181 -12.29 16.92 9.58
C GLU A 181 -12.99 15.66 9.08
N TRP A 182 -13.23 15.63 7.79
CA TRP A 182 -13.62 14.42 7.07
C TRP A 182 -12.40 13.76 6.46
N ARG A 183 -12.28 12.45 6.59
CA ARG A 183 -11.24 11.66 5.95
C ARG A 183 -11.85 10.51 5.19
N LEU A 184 -11.41 10.35 3.95
CA LEU A 184 -11.67 9.15 3.15
C LEU A 184 -10.34 8.45 2.93
N LYS A 185 -10.18 7.26 3.50
CA LYS A 185 -9.01 6.40 3.30
C LYS A 185 -9.40 5.20 2.45
N ALA A 186 -8.70 5.00 1.35
CA ALA A 186 -8.83 3.84 0.48
C ALA A 186 -7.54 3.03 0.50
N ASN A 187 -7.66 1.74 0.74
CA ASN A 187 -6.62 0.74 0.56
C ASN A 187 -7.21 -0.39 -0.27
N VAL A 188 -6.94 -0.37 -1.56
CA VAL A 188 -7.49 -1.30 -2.53
C VAL A 188 -6.34 -1.99 -3.25
N ASN A 189 -6.34 -3.32 -3.26
CA ASN A 189 -5.33 -4.14 -3.90
C ASN A 189 -6.03 -5.23 -4.72
N MET A 190 -6.13 -5.02 -6.01
CA MET A 190 -6.74 -5.96 -6.94
C MET A 190 -5.64 -6.65 -7.76
N LEU A 191 -5.73 -7.95 -7.86
CA LEU A 191 -4.75 -8.81 -8.50
C LEU A 191 -5.46 -9.72 -9.52
N SER A 192 -4.77 -10.06 -10.59
CA SER A 192 -5.26 -11.02 -11.58
C SER A 192 -5.33 -12.44 -11.04
N ASP A 193 -4.38 -12.80 -10.18
CA ASP A 193 -4.18 -14.15 -9.65
C ASP A 193 -3.38 -14.13 -8.34
N GLU A 194 -3.34 -15.25 -7.64
CA GLU A 194 -2.70 -15.45 -6.33
C GLU A 194 -1.17 -15.37 -6.39
N TYR A 195 -0.57 -15.57 -7.55
CA TYR A 195 0.88 -15.56 -7.74
C TYR A 195 1.43 -14.21 -8.22
N MET A 196 0.58 -13.26 -8.58
CA MET A 196 0.99 -11.97 -9.12
C MET A 196 1.98 -11.23 -8.22
N LEU A 197 1.72 -11.16 -6.91
CA LEU A 197 2.62 -10.52 -5.96
C LEU A 197 3.93 -11.30 -5.81
N ARG A 198 3.85 -12.63 -5.67
CA ARG A 198 5.03 -13.46 -5.49
C ARG A 198 5.98 -13.41 -6.69
N ASP A 199 5.42 -13.38 -7.90
CA ASP A 199 6.18 -13.42 -9.13
C ASP A 199 6.77 -12.07 -9.53
N PHE A 200 6.08 -10.96 -9.30
CA PHE A 200 6.51 -9.63 -9.76
C PHE A 200 6.87 -8.67 -8.64
N TYR A 201 6.32 -8.86 -7.43
CA TYR A 201 6.51 -8.01 -6.26
C TYR A 201 6.91 -8.83 -5.01
N PRO A 202 8.02 -9.59 -5.06
CA PRO A 202 8.38 -10.50 -3.96
C PRO A 202 8.57 -9.79 -2.61
N GLU A 203 8.98 -8.53 -2.62
CA GLU A 203 9.17 -7.75 -1.40
C GLU A 203 7.82 -7.36 -0.75
N ILE A 204 6.81 -7.04 -1.57
CA ILE A 204 5.44 -6.80 -1.10
C ILE A 204 4.86 -8.13 -0.59
N TYR A 205 5.03 -9.22 -1.34
CA TYR A 205 4.56 -10.54 -0.96
C TYR A 205 5.13 -11.03 0.38
N GLN A 206 6.42 -10.80 0.62
CA GLN A 206 7.06 -11.16 1.90
C GLN A 206 6.51 -10.39 3.09
N ARG A 207 6.12 -9.12 2.91
CA ARG A 207 5.50 -8.29 3.96
C ARG A 207 4.03 -8.64 4.15
N ASN A 208 3.30 -8.85 3.08
CA ASN A 208 1.87 -9.13 3.09
C ASN A 208 1.46 -9.91 1.84
N SER A 209 1.31 -11.23 1.99
CA SER A 209 0.92 -12.13 0.90
C SER A 209 -0.55 -12.00 0.50
N SER A 210 -1.39 -11.50 1.40
CA SER A 210 -2.83 -11.34 1.20
C SER A 210 -3.26 -9.91 1.56
N PRO A 211 -3.03 -8.95 0.66
CA PRO A 211 -3.30 -7.55 0.94
C PRO A 211 -4.80 -7.29 1.15
N ASP A 212 -5.08 -6.48 2.16
CA ASP A 212 -6.43 -6.11 2.55
C ASP A 212 -7.04 -5.08 1.60
N ASN A 213 -8.38 -5.05 1.54
CA ASN A 213 -9.13 -4.10 0.73
C ASN A 213 -10.15 -3.40 1.61
N THR A 214 -9.90 -2.14 1.89
CA THR A 214 -10.71 -1.33 2.81
C THR A 214 -10.97 0.06 2.27
N VAL A 215 -12.18 0.53 2.50
CA VAL A 215 -12.55 1.93 2.34
C VAL A 215 -13.12 2.41 3.68
N LEU A 216 -12.54 3.47 4.22
CA LEU A 216 -12.93 4.07 5.48
C LEU A 216 -13.29 5.53 5.24
N LEU A 217 -14.54 5.88 5.53
CA LEU A 217 -14.98 7.27 5.65
C LEU A 217 -15.10 7.60 7.13
N SER A 218 -14.42 8.64 7.59
CA SER A 218 -14.54 9.11 8.97
C SER A 218 -14.79 10.60 9.03
N ARG A 219 -15.51 11.02 10.07
CA ARG A 219 -15.71 12.39 10.46
C ARG A 219 -15.39 12.53 11.93
N THR A 220 -14.39 13.32 12.23
CA THR A 220 -13.89 13.54 13.58
C THR A 220 -14.06 15.00 13.95
N ASP A 221 -14.62 15.27 15.12
CA ASP A 221 -14.62 16.58 15.75
C ASP A 221 -14.08 16.46 17.19
N ASP A 222 -14.08 17.54 17.97
CA ASP A 222 -13.52 17.57 19.33
C ASP A 222 -14.14 16.53 20.29
N THR A 223 -15.38 16.14 20.04
CA THR A 223 -16.19 15.33 20.97
C THR A 223 -16.79 14.09 20.33
N HIS A 224 -16.85 14.04 19.01
CA HIS A 224 -17.51 12.95 18.29
C HIS A 224 -16.62 12.42 17.17
N ASP A 225 -16.61 11.12 17.06
CA ASP A 225 -16.03 10.39 15.93
C ASP A 225 -17.11 9.51 15.31
N PHE A 226 -17.27 9.67 14.02
CA PHE A 226 -18.16 8.84 13.21
C PHE A 226 -17.33 8.16 12.13
N SER A 227 -17.48 6.85 11.95
CA SER A 227 -16.80 6.14 10.90
C SER A 227 -17.65 5.08 10.23
N LEU A 228 -17.46 4.94 8.92
CA LEU A 228 -18.01 3.88 8.08
C LEU A 228 -16.85 3.15 7.43
N LEU A 229 -16.60 1.93 7.89
CA LEU A 229 -15.61 1.02 7.35
C LEU A 229 -16.30 0.00 6.43
N HIS A 230 -15.79 -0.15 5.22
CA HIS A 230 -16.15 -1.24 4.33
C HIS A 230 -14.90 -2.03 3.94
N ARG A 231 -14.82 -3.28 4.38
CA ARG A 231 -13.80 -4.26 3.99
C ARG A 231 -14.45 -5.23 3.01
N PHE A 232 -13.86 -5.39 1.83
CA PHE A 232 -14.39 -6.22 0.76
C PHE A 232 -13.28 -7.12 0.17
N VAL A 233 -13.68 -8.12 -0.59
CA VAL A 233 -12.77 -9.13 -1.14
C VAL A 233 -12.90 -9.17 -2.66
N PRO A 234 -12.11 -8.34 -3.39
CA PRO A 234 -12.13 -8.36 -4.84
C PRO A 234 -11.35 -9.54 -5.43
N ASN A 235 -10.40 -10.07 -4.65
CA ASN A 235 -9.54 -11.17 -5.04
C ASN A 235 -10.14 -12.48 -4.50
N ASN A 236 -10.63 -13.34 -5.38
CA ASN A 236 -11.37 -14.56 -5.01
C ASN A 236 -10.47 -15.78 -4.76
N PHE A 237 -9.20 -15.58 -4.48
CA PHE A 237 -8.22 -16.63 -4.22
C PHE A 237 -7.63 -16.61 -2.80
N TYR A 238 -8.07 -15.70 -1.92
CA TYR A 238 -7.71 -15.67 -0.50
C TYR A 238 -8.93 -15.90 0.37
N ILE A 239 -8.71 -16.55 1.54
CA ILE A 239 -9.66 -16.47 2.64
C ILE A 239 -9.53 -15.09 3.25
N ALA A 240 -10.62 -14.35 3.34
CA ALA A 240 -10.61 -13.00 3.89
C ALA A 240 -11.95 -12.65 4.56
N ASP A 241 -11.89 -11.71 5.49
CA ASP A 241 -13.07 -11.20 6.17
C ASP A 241 -13.70 -10.06 5.39
N GLN A 242 -14.99 -10.16 5.12
CA GLN A 242 -15.82 -9.03 4.69
C GLN A 242 -16.41 -8.36 5.91
N ARG A 243 -16.35 -7.06 5.97
CA ARG A 243 -16.86 -6.30 7.11
C ARG A 243 -17.40 -4.95 6.64
N THR A 244 -18.63 -4.69 6.99
CA THR A 244 -19.18 -3.34 6.88
C THR A 244 -19.55 -2.88 8.28
N GLU A 245 -18.93 -1.83 8.77
CA GLU A 245 -19.13 -1.35 10.13
C GLU A 245 -19.38 0.15 10.14
N LEU A 246 -20.48 0.52 10.77
CA LEU A 246 -20.82 1.87 11.14
C LEU A 246 -20.48 2.05 12.62
N SER A 247 -19.64 3.01 12.97
CA SER A 247 -19.34 3.30 14.36
C SER A 247 -19.51 4.77 14.68
N TYR A 248 -19.92 5.01 15.90
CA TYR A 248 -20.03 6.31 16.50
C TYR A 248 -19.38 6.27 17.88
N GLU A 249 -18.44 7.16 18.11
CA GLU A 249 -17.76 7.31 19.38
C GLU A 249 -17.93 8.76 19.88
N ARG A 250 -18.33 8.89 21.11
CA ARG A 250 -18.26 10.15 21.81
C ARG A 250 -17.07 10.12 22.75
N VAL A 251 -16.12 10.99 22.48
CA VAL A 251 -14.94 11.19 23.33
C VAL A 251 -15.37 11.72 24.69
N LYS A 252 -14.66 11.34 25.73
CA LYS A 252 -14.93 11.77 27.10
C LYS A 252 -15.07 13.28 27.21
N SER A 253 -16.29 13.72 27.42
CA SER A 253 -16.65 15.13 27.44
C SER A 253 -17.68 15.43 28.55
N PRO A 254 -17.75 16.65 29.10
CA PRO A 254 -18.70 16.96 30.13
C PRO A 254 -20.15 16.89 29.63
N ILE A 255 -21.06 16.42 30.48
CA ILE A 255 -22.47 16.46 30.20
C ILE A 255 -22.96 17.85 30.57
N PHE A 256 -23.37 18.64 29.57
CA PHE A 256 -23.76 20.04 29.73
C PHE A 256 -22.65 20.83 30.45
N ARG A 257 -23.00 21.49 31.56
CA ARG A 257 -22.08 22.23 32.44
C ARG A 257 -21.79 21.51 33.75
N SER A 258 -21.99 20.18 33.80
CA SER A 258 -21.76 19.40 35.02
C SER A 258 -20.31 18.91 35.11
N PRO A 259 -19.82 18.55 36.32
CA PRO A 259 -18.52 17.92 36.49
C PRO A 259 -18.49 16.45 36.04
N VAL A 260 -19.63 15.92 35.60
CA VAL A 260 -19.74 14.53 35.12
C VAL A 260 -19.30 14.46 33.67
N MET A 261 -18.33 13.63 33.44
CA MET A 261 -17.83 13.30 32.11
C MET A 261 -18.55 12.07 31.59
N TYR A 262 -18.83 12.05 30.31
CA TYR A 262 -19.48 10.93 29.61
C TYR A 262 -18.70 10.57 28.37
N GLU A 263 -18.54 9.28 28.15
CA GLU A 263 -18.05 8.68 26.90
C GLU A 263 -18.97 7.57 26.45
N SER A 264 -19.04 7.33 25.16
CA SER A 264 -19.80 6.22 24.59
C SER A 264 -19.19 5.72 23.29
N ARG A 265 -19.34 4.43 23.05
CA ARG A 265 -19.03 3.77 21.79
C ARG A 265 -20.24 2.96 21.35
N THR A 266 -20.66 3.17 20.12
CA THR A 266 -21.76 2.40 19.53
C THR A 266 -21.35 1.99 18.14
N SER A 267 -21.46 0.71 17.83
CA SER A 267 -21.18 0.20 16.49
C SER A 267 -22.18 -0.84 16.04
N PHE A 268 -22.44 -0.81 14.76
CA PHE A 268 -23.18 -1.84 14.06
C PHE A 268 -22.28 -2.39 12.95
N ALA A 269 -22.05 -3.69 12.96
CA ALA A 269 -21.19 -4.35 11.99
C ALA A 269 -21.89 -5.54 11.36
N PHE A 270 -21.77 -5.66 10.05
CA PHE A 270 -22.05 -6.88 9.31
C PHE A 270 -20.72 -7.56 9.00
N LEU A 271 -20.58 -8.82 9.38
CA LEU A 271 -19.38 -9.62 9.26
C LEU A 271 -19.67 -10.90 8.47
N LYS A 272 -18.80 -11.22 7.55
CA LYS A 272 -18.87 -12.44 6.75
C LYS A 272 -17.46 -12.90 6.43
N GLN A 273 -17.19 -14.21 6.53
CA GLN A 273 -15.95 -14.78 6.05
C GLN A 273 -16.11 -15.22 4.60
N TYR A 274 -15.21 -14.77 3.75
CA TYR A 274 -15.14 -15.21 2.36
C TYR A 274 -14.15 -16.36 2.23
N VAL A 275 -14.61 -17.46 1.67
CA VAL A 275 -13.78 -18.61 1.29
C VAL A 275 -13.88 -18.81 -0.21
N PRO A 276 -12.74 -18.86 -0.93
CA PRO A 276 -12.73 -19.08 -2.38
C PRO A 276 -13.47 -20.35 -2.80
N SER A 277 -14.14 -20.30 -3.94
CA SER A 277 -15.00 -21.39 -4.43
C SER A 277 -14.24 -22.71 -4.63
N PHE A 278 -12.99 -22.65 -5.09
CA PHE A 278 -12.15 -23.84 -5.26
C PHE A 278 -11.80 -24.49 -3.91
N MET A 279 -11.53 -23.69 -2.87
CA MET A 279 -11.26 -24.19 -1.53
C MET A 279 -12.51 -24.76 -0.86
N ARG A 280 -13.71 -24.27 -1.19
CA ARG A 280 -14.96 -24.77 -0.61
C ARG A 280 -15.23 -26.21 -0.96
N THR A 281 -14.90 -26.65 -2.17
CA THR A 281 -15.07 -28.04 -2.60
C THR A 281 -14.17 -28.94 -1.77
N ASP A 282 -12.89 -28.61 -1.65
CA ASP A 282 -11.94 -29.40 -0.86
C ASP A 282 -12.29 -29.41 0.63
N LEU A 283 -12.72 -28.27 1.18
CA LEU A 283 -13.18 -28.17 2.57
C LEU A 283 -14.45 -28.98 2.81
N ARG A 284 -15.39 -29.01 1.87
CA ARG A 284 -16.60 -29.82 1.98
C ARG A 284 -16.26 -31.30 2.01
N ASP A 285 -15.41 -31.75 1.10
CA ASP A 285 -14.91 -33.12 1.06
C ASP A 285 -14.15 -33.51 2.33
N LEU A 286 -13.44 -32.56 2.94
CA LEU A 286 -12.76 -32.73 4.23
C LEU A 286 -13.78 -32.90 5.36
N VAL A 287 -14.76 -31.99 5.46
CA VAL A 287 -15.80 -32.00 6.51
C VAL A 287 -16.64 -33.29 6.43
N ASP A 288 -16.97 -33.73 5.23
CA ASP A 288 -17.77 -34.97 5.01
C ASP A 288 -17.03 -36.25 5.47
N ARG A 289 -15.70 -36.18 5.63
CA ARG A 289 -14.85 -37.28 6.13
C ARG A 289 -14.62 -37.24 7.64
N LEU A 290 -14.97 -36.13 8.30
CA LEU A 290 -14.80 -35.96 9.74
C LEU A 290 -16.01 -36.42 10.52
N ASP A 291 -15.81 -36.95 11.74
CA ASP A 291 -16.89 -37.32 12.63
C ASP A 291 -17.69 -36.10 13.08
N PRO A 292 -19.02 -36.06 12.83
CA PRO A 292 -19.87 -34.97 13.31
C PRO A 292 -19.78 -34.82 14.84
N GLY A 293 -19.54 -33.58 15.30
CA GLY A 293 -19.34 -33.25 16.71
C GLY A 293 -17.89 -33.38 17.21
N SER A 294 -16.95 -33.74 16.36
CA SER A 294 -15.50 -33.59 16.69
C SER A 294 -15.10 -32.12 16.64
N PRO A 295 -14.12 -31.69 17.46
CA PRO A 295 -13.60 -30.30 17.40
C PRO A 295 -13.09 -29.92 16.00
N ALA A 296 -12.55 -30.87 15.25
CA ALA A 296 -12.09 -30.66 13.89
C ALA A 296 -13.27 -30.44 12.93
N TYR A 297 -14.33 -31.24 13.05
CA TYR A 297 -15.57 -31.06 12.30
C TYR A 297 -16.17 -29.67 12.54
N ASP A 298 -16.33 -29.26 13.82
CA ASP A 298 -16.91 -27.98 14.19
C ASP A 298 -16.05 -26.79 13.64
N TYR A 299 -14.74 -26.92 13.65
CA TYR A 299 -13.84 -25.90 13.12
C TYR A 299 -13.99 -25.72 11.60
N TRP A 300 -13.89 -26.83 10.84
CA TRP A 300 -13.94 -26.77 9.38
C TRP A 300 -15.35 -26.54 8.83
N ALA A 301 -16.38 -27.06 9.49
CA ALA A 301 -17.77 -26.81 9.14
C ALA A 301 -18.11 -25.30 9.29
N ARG A 302 -17.61 -24.62 10.32
CA ARG A 302 -17.76 -23.17 10.47
C ARG A 302 -17.14 -22.38 9.34
N MET A 303 -16.01 -22.82 8.79
CA MET A 303 -15.39 -22.19 7.62
C MET A 303 -16.22 -22.34 6.34
N LEU A 304 -17.03 -23.41 6.24
CA LEU A 304 -17.98 -23.60 5.15
C LEU A 304 -19.25 -22.75 5.28
N MET A 305 -19.57 -22.32 6.49
CA MET A 305 -20.69 -21.42 6.73
C MET A 305 -20.39 -20.08 6.07
N THR A 306 -21.11 -19.79 4.99
CA THR A 306 -20.97 -18.54 4.23
C THR A 306 -21.89 -17.45 4.74
N ASP A 307 -22.67 -17.75 5.77
CA ASP A 307 -23.67 -16.85 6.31
C ASP A 307 -23.00 -15.76 7.12
N GLY A 308 -23.36 -14.53 6.80
CA GLY A 308 -22.88 -13.39 7.55
C GLY A 308 -23.71 -13.22 8.81
N TYR A 309 -23.15 -12.56 9.79
CA TYR A 309 -23.88 -12.17 10.99
C TYR A 309 -23.73 -10.67 11.25
N SER A 310 -24.74 -10.10 11.89
CA SER A 310 -24.71 -8.72 12.34
C SER A 310 -24.34 -8.65 13.81
N ARG A 311 -23.50 -7.68 14.16
CA ARG A 311 -23.13 -7.39 15.54
C ARG A 311 -23.54 -5.96 15.86
N PHE A 312 -24.31 -5.80 16.92
CA PHE A 312 -24.53 -4.53 17.54
C PHE A 312 -23.74 -4.47 18.85
N HIS A 313 -22.98 -3.41 19.03
CA HIS A 313 -22.23 -3.16 20.26
C HIS A 313 -22.47 -1.73 20.73
N THR A 314 -22.72 -1.57 22.03
CA THR A 314 -22.76 -0.26 22.65
C THR A 314 -22.16 -0.31 24.04
N PHE A 315 -21.42 0.74 24.40
CA PHE A 315 -20.79 0.93 25.70
C PHE A 315 -20.94 2.39 26.13
N HIS A 316 -21.24 2.61 27.39
CA HIS A 316 -21.42 3.93 27.98
C HIS A 316 -20.68 3.99 29.30
N GLU A 317 -19.92 5.05 29.54
CA GLU A 317 -19.23 5.30 30.81
C GLU A 317 -19.49 6.74 31.29
N PHE A 318 -19.79 6.86 32.56
CA PHE A 318 -19.88 8.13 33.30
C PHE A 318 -18.75 8.16 34.30
N SER A 319 -18.08 9.32 34.42
CA SER A 319 -17.04 9.53 35.41
C SER A 319 -17.08 10.92 35.97
N ALA A 320 -16.76 11.08 37.27
CA ALA A 320 -16.71 12.39 37.92
C ALA A 320 -15.42 12.49 38.70
N SER A 321 -14.55 13.43 38.34
CA SER A 321 -13.31 13.66 39.09
C SER A 321 -13.56 14.62 40.24
N HIS A 322 -13.20 14.18 41.44
CA HIS A 322 -13.33 14.95 42.65
C HIS A 322 -12.02 15.04 43.42
N LYS A 323 -11.67 16.23 43.85
CA LYS A 323 -10.49 16.45 44.67
C LYS A 323 -10.89 16.54 46.13
N ILE A 324 -10.49 15.54 46.93
CA ILE A 324 -10.81 15.49 48.38
C ILE A 324 -9.59 15.99 49.13
N MET A 325 -9.83 16.85 50.16
CA MET A 325 -8.82 17.43 51.06
C MET A 325 -7.64 18.10 50.31
N GLY A 326 -7.80 18.49 49.06
CA GLY A 326 -6.77 19.18 48.26
C GLY A 326 -5.62 18.31 47.75
N PHE A 327 -5.47 17.06 48.22
CA PHE A 327 -4.39 16.16 47.81
C PHE A 327 -4.85 14.83 47.18
N LEU A 328 -6.06 14.35 47.49
CA LEU A 328 -6.58 13.10 46.99
C LEU A 328 -7.52 13.32 45.80
N ASN A 329 -7.15 12.81 44.63
CA ASN A 329 -8.01 12.82 43.45
C ASN A 329 -8.77 11.50 43.37
N LEU A 330 -10.10 11.58 43.51
CA LEU A 330 -11.00 10.44 43.37
C LEU A 330 -11.80 10.58 42.06
N THR A 331 -11.78 9.56 41.23
CA THR A 331 -12.54 9.56 39.96
C THR A 331 -13.42 8.30 39.90
N PRO A 332 -14.62 8.33 40.55
CA PRO A 332 -15.58 7.24 40.40
C PRO A 332 -16.00 7.14 38.93
N LYS A 333 -16.16 5.88 38.48
CA LYS A 333 -16.60 5.51 37.14
C LYS A 333 -17.76 4.54 37.25
N LEU A 334 -18.78 4.75 36.42
CA LEU A 334 -19.90 3.86 36.24
C LEU A 334 -20.08 3.62 34.74
N GLY A 335 -19.92 2.39 34.31
CA GLY A 335 -20.06 2.04 32.90
C GLY A 335 -20.85 0.77 32.72
N GLY A 336 -21.44 0.63 31.54
CA GLY A 336 -22.15 -0.56 31.12
C GLY A 336 -22.21 -0.64 29.61
N GLY A 337 -22.31 -1.85 29.09
CA GLY A 337 -22.39 -2.08 27.66
C GLY A 337 -23.22 -3.31 27.33
N TYR A 338 -23.61 -3.38 26.07
CA TYR A 338 -24.34 -4.49 25.50
C TYR A 338 -23.71 -4.90 24.16
N THR A 339 -23.58 -6.19 23.95
CA THR A 339 -23.20 -6.75 22.64
C THR A 339 -24.19 -7.82 22.24
N GLY A 340 -24.87 -7.60 21.13
CA GLY A 340 -25.79 -8.55 20.53
C GLY A 340 -25.27 -9.04 19.18
N TYR A 341 -25.48 -10.31 18.90
CA TYR A 341 -25.18 -10.94 17.63
C TYR A 341 -26.50 -11.46 17.02
N TYR A 342 -26.67 -11.17 15.75
CA TYR A 342 -27.87 -11.55 15.00
C TYR A 342 -27.40 -12.33 13.78
N ASP A 343 -27.84 -13.57 13.68
CA ASP A 343 -27.59 -14.39 12.52
C ASP A 343 -28.45 -13.89 11.35
N THR A 344 -27.86 -13.76 10.19
CA THR A 344 -28.57 -13.40 8.95
C THR A 344 -28.81 -14.64 8.08
N GLY A 345 -28.79 -15.84 8.70
CA GLY A 345 -28.95 -17.10 8.00
C GLY A 345 -30.12 -17.05 7.01
N ASP A 346 -29.83 -17.38 5.78
CA ASP A 346 -30.84 -17.56 4.75
C ASP A 346 -31.75 -18.75 5.18
N ASN A 347 -33.01 -18.45 5.42
CA ASN A 347 -34.07 -19.44 5.56
C ASN A 347 -34.34 -20.14 4.23
#